data_18116cf04072a2e3e7777f08b08940d1
#
_entry.id   18116cf04072a2e3e7777f08b08940d1
#
_cell.length_a   1.000
_cell.length_b   1.000
_cell.length_c   1.000
_cell.angle_alpha   90.00
_cell.angle_beta   90.00
_cell.angle_gamma   90.00
#
_symmetry.space_group_name_H-M   'P 1'
#
loop_
_entity.id
_entity.type
_entity.pdbx_description
1 polymer ?
#
loop_
_entity_poly.entity_id
_entity_poly.type
_entity_poly.pdbx_seq_one_letter_code
_entity_poly.pdbx_strand_id
1 'polypeptide(L)'
;KKIKDFFFIFKNINRINQKKPKYLFYSENKSYLKFGYLIIEYLAKKFPGEVYYISSDVDDKINNLDVINVHISSGFLLQYFFTSVSVENLFMTLTDLNNSIIKKNKFVKNYIYYFHGAVSTTKIYTSAAFDNYDTILCNGDYQINEIQHREKIENLKKKKLIK
;
A
#
# COMPACT_ATOMS: atom_id res chain seq x y z
N LYS A 1 7.29 -20.63 18.79
CA LYS A 1 7.67 -19.42 18.02
C LYS A 1 6.44 -18.84 17.30
N LYS A 2 5.73 -19.59 16.46
CA LYS A 2 4.55 -19.13 15.67
C LYS A 2 3.42 -18.49 16.51
N ILE A 3 3.12 -18.99 17.71
CA ILE A 3 2.06 -18.47 18.58
C ILE A 3 2.45 -17.08 19.13
N LYS A 4 3.70 -16.87 19.53
CA LYS A 4 4.19 -15.56 20.00
C LYS A 4 4.16 -14.52 18.90
N ASP A 5 4.53 -14.92 17.68
CA ASP A 5 4.48 -14.03 16.51
C ASP A 5 3.04 -13.61 16.19
N PHE A 6 2.07 -14.54 16.32
CA PHE A 6 0.64 -14.25 16.13
C PHE A 6 0.14 -13.18 17.13
N PHE A 7 0.39 -13.37 18.44
CA PHE A 7 -0.02 -12.39 19.45
C PHE A 7 0.65 -11.04 19.27
N PHE A 8 1.91 -11.02 18.85
CA PHE A 8 2.63 -9.78 18.59
C PHE A 8 2.03 -9.01 17.43
N ILE A 9 1.73 -9.68 16.30
CA ILE A 9 1.12 -9.06 15.12
C ILE A 9 -0.30 -8.60 15.43
N PHE A 10 -1.09 -9.40 16.12
CA PHE A 10 -2.44 -9.01 16.56
C PHE A 10 -2.43 -7.74 17.43
N LYS A 11 -1.49 -7.66 18.37
CA LYS A 11 -1.29 -6.46 19.20
C LYS A 11 -0.92 -5.23 18.36
N ASN A 12 -0.06 -5.41 17.36
CA ASN A 12 0.33 -4.32 16.45
C ASN A 12 -0.84 -3.84 15.60
N ILE A 13 -1.64 -4.74 15.05
CA ILE A 13 -2.85 -4.37 14.28
C ILE A 13 -3.85 -3.61 15.17
N ASN A 14 -4.10 -4.10 16.39
CA ASN A 14 -4.97 -3.39 17.32
C ASN A 14 -4.45 -2.00 17.66
N ARG A 15 -3.14 -1.84 17.86
CA ARG A 15 -2.50 -0.53 18.10
C ARG A 15 -2.67 0.41 16.90
N ILE A 16 -2.49 -0.08 15.68
CA ILE A 16 -2.72 0.70 14.45
C ILE A 16 -4.19 1.13 14.40
N ASN A 17 -5.12 0.21 14.62
CA ASN A 17 -6.55 0.49 14.55
C ASN A 17 -7.03 1.48 15.63
N GLN A 18 -6.42 1.47 16.82
CA GLN A 18 -6.69 2.45 17.86
C GLN A 18 -6.15 3.84 17.52
N LYS A 19 -4.95 3.90 16.94
CA LYS A 19 -4.29 5.15 16.54
C LYS A 19 -4.88 5.74 15.26
N LYS A 20 -5.39 4.89 14.36
CA LYS A 20 -5.94 5.28 13.05
C LYS A 20 -5.02 6.23 12.28
N PRO A 21 -3.78 5.81 11.98
CA PRO A 21 -2.82 6.68 11.32
C PRO A 21 -3.39 7.20 10.00
N LYS A 22 -2.95 8.39 9.61
CA LYS A 22 -3.38 9.00 8.36
C LYS A 22 -2.77 8.32 7.14
N TYR A 23 -1.54 7.84 7.27
CA TYR A 23 -0.77 7.23 6.17
C TYR A 23 -0.14 5.92 6.61
N LEU A 24 -0.38 4.87 5.85
CA LEU A 24 0.21 3.56 6.05
C LEU A 24 0.81 3.09 4.74
N PHE A 25 2.09 2.74 4.76
CA PHE A 25 2.81 2.16 3.64
C PHE A 25 3.04 0.69 3.89
N TYR A 26 2.64 -0.15 2.94
CA TYR A 26 2.97 -1.57 2.97
C TYR A 26 4.04 -1.89 1.93
N SER A 27 5.06 -2.61 2.35
CA SER A 27 6.14 -3.14 1.53
C SER A 27 6.29 -4.65 1.70
N GLU A 28 6.43 -5.38 0.60
CA GLU A 28 6.66 -6.83 0.64
C GLU A 28 8.08 -7.15 1.12
N ASN A 29 9.05 -6.32 0.73
CA ASN A 29 10.45 -6.44 1.13
C ASN A 29 11.21 -5.12 0.89
N LYS A 30 12.42 -5.05 1.43
CA LYS A 30 13.30 -3.88 1.40
C LYS A 30 13.57 -3.31 -0.01
N SER A 31 13.54 -4.12 -1.06
CA SER A 31 13.82 -3.64 -2.42
C SER A 31 12.76 -2.67 -2.95
N TYR A 32 11.55 -2.68 -2.41
CA TYR A 32 10.48 -1.77 -2.80
C TYR A 32 10.55 -0.41 -2.09
N LEU A 33 11.22 -0.31 -0.93
CA LEU A 33 11.31 0.93 -0.16
C LEU A 33 11.81 2.13 -0.99
N LYS A 34 12.82 1.92 -1.85
CA LYS A 34 13.40 2.98 -2.68
C LYS A 34 12.39 3.72 -3.56
N PHE A 35 11.30 3.08 -3.95
CA PHE A 35 10.28 3.68 -4.82
C PHE A 35 9.28 4.54 -4.05
N GLY A 36 9.05 4.24 -2.77
CA GLY A 36 8.18 5.01 -1.89
C GLY A 36 8.89 5.99 -0.97
N TYR A 37 10.23 5.91 -0.85
CA TYR A 37 11.00 6.62 0.17
C TYR A 37 10.76 8.13 0.19
N LEU A 38 10.81 8.79 -0.95
CA LEU A 38 10.60 10.25 -1.04
C LEU A 38 9.18 10.67 -0.63
N ILE A 39 8.19 9.85 -0.93
CA ILE A 39 6.81 10.10 -0.52
C ILE A 39 6.69 9.95 0.99
N ILE A 40 7.27 8.88 1.55
CA ILE A 40 7.31 8.62 2.99
C ILE A 40 8.01 9.76 3.72
N GLU A 41 9.19 10.17 3.24
CA GLU A 41 9.96 11.28 3.82
C GLU A 41 9.17 12.58 3.83
N TYR A 42 8.55 12.95 2.72
CA TYR A 42 7.70 14.13 2.61
C TYR A 42 6.54 14.10 3.60
N LEU A 43 5.84 12.96 3.68
CA LEU A 43 4.68 12.81 4.56
C LEU A 43 5.09 12.76 6.03
N ALA A 44 6.21 12.12 6.39
CA ALA A 44 6.73 12.08 7.75
C ALA A 44 7.11 13.48 8.26
N LYS A 45 7.76 14.30 7.42
CA LYS A 45 8.09 15.69 7.75
C LYS A 45 6.84 16.56 7.92
N LYS A 46 5.82 16.36 7.08
CA LYS A 46 4.60 17.17 7.08
C LYS A 46 3.58 16.75 8.15
N PHE A 47 3.56 15.48 8.51
CA PHE A 47 2.60 14.87 9.42
C PHE A 47 3.33 13.97 10.45
N PRO A 48 4.07 14.55 11.41
CA PRO A 48 4.82 13.80 12.41
C PRO A 48 3.91 12.83 13.19
N GLY A 49 4.38 11.59 13.39
CA GLY A 49 3.64 10.55 14.11
C GLY A 49 2.47 9.90 13.38
N GLU A 50 2.14 10.38 12.16
CA GLU A 50 0.98 9.91 11.37
C GLU A 50 1.35 8.92 10.26
N VAL A 51 2.64 8.63 10.08
CA VAL A 51 3.13 7.74 9.02
C VAL A 51 3.60 6.42 9.61
N TYR A 52 3.02 5.34 9.13
CA TYR A 52 3.36 3.97 9.49
C TYR A 52 3.96 3.25 8.28
N TYR A 53 5.06 2.55 8.50
CA TYR A 53 5.70 1.70 7.51
C TYR A 53 5.61 0.25 7.95
N ILE A 54 4.98 -0.56 7.14
CA ILE A 54 4.70 -1.96 7.43
C ILE A 54 5.40 -2.83 6.40
N SER A 55 6.21 -3.77 6.86
CA SER A 55 6.90 -4.68 5.98
C SER A 55 6.72 -6.14 6.38
N SER A 56 6.69 -7.03 5.37
CA SER A 56 6.77 -8.47 5.56
C SER A 56 8.20 -8.96 5.75
N ASP A 57 9.19 -8.12 5.52
CA ASP A 57 10.60 -8.37 5.76
C ASP A 57 11.02 -7.75 7.10
N VAL A 58 11.62 -8.57 7.99
CA VAL A 58 12.03 -8.15 9.34
C VAL A 58 13.16 -7.11 9.34
N ASP A 59 13.98 -7.12 8.29
CA ASP A 59 15.12 -6.21 8.14
C ASP A 59 14.77 -4.93 7.39
N ASP A 60 13.55 -4.84 6.87
CA ASP A 60 13.05 -3.69 6.14
C ASP A 60 12.45 -2.65 7.10
N LYS A 61 13.27 -1.66 7.46
CA LYS A 61 12.92 -0.60 8.41
C LYS A 61 13.45 0.75 7.97
N ILE A 62 12.75 1.81 8.32
CA ILE A 62 13.14 3.20 8.13
C ILE A 62 13.56 3.77 9.49
N ASN A 63 14.85 4.05 9.68
CA ASN A 63 15.39 4.47 10.98
C ASN A 63 15.73 5.97 11.06
N ASN A 64 15.73 6.66 9.92
CA ASN A 64 16.18 8.05 9.81
C ASN A 64 15.02 9.06 9.62
N LEU A 65 13.78 8.59 9.76
CA LEU A 65 12.57 9.40 9.64
C LEU A 65 11.65 9.16 10.85
N ASP A 66 10.77 10.13 11.13
CA ASP A 66 9.67 9.97 12.10
C ASP A 66 8.56 9.07 11.53
N VAL A 67 8.88 7.78 11.45
CA VAL A 67 8.02 6.73 10.90
C VAL A 67 7.92 5.58 11.89
N ILE A 68 6.71 5.12 12.15
CA ILE A 68 6.48 3.97 13.02
C ILE A 68 6.60 2.68 12.19
N ASN A 69 7.69 1.94 12.41
CA ASN A 69 7.93 0.67 11.73
C ASN A 69 7.18 -0.49 12.40
N VAL A 70 6.49 -1.30 11.59
CA VAL A 70 5.78 -2.50 12.04
C VAL A 70 6.12 -3.67 11.13
N HIS A 71 6.56 -4.78 11.71
CA HIS A 71 6.74 -6.03 10.96
C HIS A 71 5.46 -6.86 10.98
N ILE A 72 5.06 -7.38 9.80
CA ILE A 72 3.95 -8.32 9.63
C ILE A 72 4.49 -9.52 8.84
N SER A 73 4.33 -10.71 9.41
CA SER A 73 4.68 -11.96 8.71
C SER A 73 3.85 -12.15 7.43
N SER A 74 4.24 -13.08 6.58
CA SER A 74 3.51 -13.49 5.38
C SER A 74 2.33 -14.44 5.67
N GLY A 75 1.58 -14.80 4.64
CA GLY A 75 0.51 -15.81 4.70
C GLY A 75 -0.75 -15.31 5.44
N PHE A 76 -1.31 -16.15 6.32
CA PHE A 76 -2.56 -15.86 7.01
C PHE A 76 -2.54 -14.54 7.81
N LEU A 77 -1.43 -14.22 8.45
CA LEU A 77 -1.30 -12.98 9.24
C LEU A 77 -1.34 -11.74 8.35
N LEU A 78 -0.79 -11.80 7.17
CA LEU A 78 -0.88 -10.73 6.19
C LEU A 78 -2.32 -10.55 5.69
N GLN A 79 -3.03 -11.65 5.41
CA GLN A 79 -4.45 -11.60 5.03
C GLN A 79 -5.29 -10.98 6.15
N TYR A 80 -5.08 -11.43 7.40
CA TYR A 80 -5.76 -10.87 8.55
C TYR A 80 -5.51 -9.36 8.71
N PHE A 81 -4.27 -8.91 8.51
CA PHE A 81 -3.93 -7.49 8.51
C PHE A 81 -4.77 -6.71 7.47
N PHE A 82 -4.75 -7.12 6.22
CA PHE A 82 -5.48 -6.41 5.16
C PHE A 82 -7.00 -6.43 5.35
N THR A 83 -7.56 -7.44 6.00
CA THR A 83 -9.00 -7.51 6.27
C THR A 83 -9.44 -6.74 7.50
N SER A 84 -8.52 -6.38 8.41
CA SER A 84 -8.83 -5.77 9.72
C SER A 84 -8.23 -4.39 9.97
N VAL A 85 -7.25 -3.96 9.16
CA VAL A 85 -6.60 -2.66 9.35
C VAL A 85 -7.55 -1.50 9.06
N SER A 86 -7.49 -0.46 9.91
CA SER A 86 -8.23 0.78 9.76
C SER A 86 -7.26 1.95 9.57
N VAL A 87 -7.33 2.59 8.40
CA VAL A 87 -6.44 3.69 8.02
C VAL A 87 -7.10 4.60 6.98
N GLU A 88 -6.69 5.85 6.94
CA GLU A 88 -7.21 6.76 5.92
C GLU A 88 -6.63 6.47 4.53
N ASN A 89 -5.30 6.39 4.42
CA ASN A 89 -4.61 6.17 3.16
C ASN A 89 -3.65 4.98 3.27
N LEU A 90 -3.88 3.93 2.49
CA LEU A 90 -3.02 2.76 2.40
C LEU A 90 -2.27 2.75 1.07
N PHE A 91 -0.95 2.94 1.15
CA PHE A 91 -0.02 2.92 0.01
C PHE A 91 0.58 1.54 -0.17
N MET A 92 0.60 1.04 -1.40
CA MET A 92 1.24 -0.25 -1.72
C MET A 92 1.62 -0.37 -3.19
N THR A 93 2.51 -1.33 -3.46
CA THR A 93 2.97 -1.69 -4.81
C THR A 93 2.36 -2.99 -5.33
N LEU A 94 1.52 -3.65 -4.53
CA LEU A 94 0.84 -4.89 -4.91
C LEU A 94 -0.22 -4.63 -5.98
N THR A 95 -0.22 -5.43 -7.03
CA THR A 95 -1.26 -5.40 -8.06
C THR A 95 -2.44 -6.31 -7.71
N ASP A 96 -3.48 -6.29 -8.53
CA ASP A 96 -4.62 -7.22 -8.44
C ASP A 96 -5.36 -7.15 -7.10
N LEU A 97 -5.38 -5.97 -6.47
CA LEU A 97 -6.16 -5.70 -5.27
C LEU A 97 -7.61 -6.16 -5.48
N ASN A 98 -8.16 -6.88 -4.52
CA ASN A 98 -9.51 -7.49 -4.55
C ASN A 98 -9.70 -8.64 -5.55
N ASN A 99 -8.81 -8.80 -6.53
CA ASN A 99 -8.86 -9.87 -7.52
C ASN A 99 -7.99 -11.08 -7.13
N SER A 100 -7.05 -10.88 -6.21
CA SER A 100 -6.16 -11.93 -5.71
C SER A 100 -6.35 -12.19 -4.20
N ILE A 101 -5.26 -12.52 -3.52
CA ILE A 101 -5.24 -12.87 -2.08
C ILE A 101 -5.64 -11.67 -1.21
N ILE A 102 -5.27 -10.45 -1.60
CA ILE A 102 -5.54 -9.26 -0.81
C ILE A 102 -6.89 -8.68 -1.20
N LYS A 103 -7.80 -8.64 -0.23
CA LYS A 103 -9.14 -8.10 -0.40
C LYS A 103 -9.24 -6.70 0.18
N LYS A 104 -10.01 -5.82 -0.49
CA LYS A 104 -10.38 -4.52 0.07
C LYS A 104 -11.22 -4.70 1.33
N ASN A 105 -10.95 -3.86 2.32
CA ASN A 105 -11.81 -3.77 3.49
C ASN A 105 -12.42 -2.36 3.62
N LYS A 106 -13.56 -2.26 4.27
CA LYS A 106 -14.32 -1.00 4.42
C LYS A 106 -13.70 0.02 5.38
N PHE A 107 -12.68 -0.37 6.13
CA PHE A 107 -12.02 0.47 7.12
C PHE A 107 -10.82 1.24 6.55
N VAL A 108 -10.42 0.93 5.31
CA VAL A 108 -9.44 1.70 4.54
C VAL A 108 -10.21 2.64 3.62
N LYS A 109 -10.01 3.96 3.79
CA LYS A 109 -10.76 4.95 3.02
C LYS A 109 -10.25 5.10 1.59
N ASN A 110 -8.92 4.99 1.40
CA ASN A 110 -8.28 5.23 0.10
C ASN A 110 -7.12 4.25 -0.10
N TYR A 111 -7.25 3.38 -1.11
CA TYR A 111 -6.18 2.48 -1.56
C TYR A 111 -5.38 3.17 -2.63
N ILE A 112 -4.09 3.41 -2.37
CA ILE A 112 -3.18 4.15 -3.23
C ILE A 112 -2.12 3.20 -3.78
N TYR A 113 -2.09 3.06 -5.09
CA TYR A 113 -1.00 2.37 -5.77
C TYR A 113 0.11 3.35 -6.13
N TYR A 114 1.36 2.96 -5.93
CA TYR A 114 2.52 3.66 -6.48
C TYR A 114 3.43 2.70 -7.25
N PHE A 115 3.92 3.16 -8.39
CA PHE A 115 4.70 2.31 -9.28
C PHE A 115 6.11 2.08 -8.74
N HIS A 116 6.58 0.84 -8.84
CA HIS A 116 7.95 0.42 -8.56
C HIS A 116 8.79 0.28 -9.83
N GLY A 117 8.41 0.95 -10.90
CA GLY A 117 9.13 1.01 -12.18
C GLY A 117 8.43 1.93 -13.19
N ALA A 118 9.21 2.53 -14.07
CA ALA A 118 8.72 3.37 -15.18
C ALA A 118 8.34 2.48 -16.37
N VAL A 119 7.30 1.67 -16.23
CA VAL A 119 6.88 0.68 -17.22
C VAL A 119 5.45 0.94 -17.72
N SER A 120 5.13 0.44 -18.90
CA SER A 120 3.78 0.47 -19.44
C SER A 120 2.83 -0.39 -18.60
N THR A 121 1.66 0.14 -18.28
CA THR A 121 0.63 -0.56 -17.52
C THR A 121 -0.03 -1.69 -18.33
N THR A 122 -0.08 -1.54 -19.64
CA THR A 122 -0.74 -2.49 -20.55
C THR A 122 0.16 -3.63 -21.02
N LYS A 123 1.50 -3.44 -20.97
CA LYS A 123 2.46 -4.44 -21.46
C LYS A 123 2.98 -5.37 -20.39
N ILE A 124 3.05 -4.92 -19.15
CA ILE A 124 3.73 -5.63 -18.05
C ILE A 124 2.73 -6.22 -17.06
N TYR A 125 1.62 -5.53 -16.81
CA TYR A 125 0.65 -5.94 -15.80
C TYR A 125 -0.56 -6.64 -16.43
N THR A 126 -1.24 -7.43 -15.61
CA THR A 126 -2.55 -7.99 -15.98
C THR A 126 -3.56 -6.87 -16.23
N SER A 127 -4.52 -7.10 -17.08
CA SER A 127 -5.46 -6.05 -17.49
C SER A 127 -6.23 -5.43 -16.30
N ALA A 128 -6.53 -6.20 -15.24
CA ALA A 128 -7.28 -5.75 -14.07
C ALA A 128 -6.40 -5.31 -12.89
N ALA A 129 -5.07 -5.24 -13.06
CA ALA A 129 -4.10 -5.01 -11.98
C ALA A 129 -4.41 -3.80 -11.08
N PHE A 130 -4.96 -2.73 -11.67
CA PHE A 130 -5.21 -1.46 -10.98
C PHE A 130 -6.68 -1.14 -10.79
N ASP A 131 -7.62 -1.98 -11.22
CA ASP A 131 -9.04 -1.65 -11.30
C ASP A 131 -9.66 -1.30 -9.95
N ASN A 132 -9.19 -1.90 -8.88
CA ASN A 132 -9.72 -1.73 -7.54
C ASN A 132 -9.01 -0.67 -6.68
N TYR A 133 -8.02 0.03 -7.22
CA TYR A 133 -7.39 1.17 -6.54
C TYR A 133 -8.25 2.43 -6.66
N ASP A 134 -8.18 3.28 -5.64
CA ASP A 134 -8.91 4.56 -5.60
C ASP A 134 -8.02 5.69 -6.14
N THR A 135 -6.71 5.62 -5.88
CA THR A 135 -5.71 6.58 -6.34
C THR A 135 -4.51 5.85 -6.91
N ILE A 136 -3.90 6.38 -7.97
CA ILE A 136 -2.68 5.86 -8.57
C ILE A 136 -1.68 7.01 -8.73
N LEU A 137 -0.46 6.82 -8.19
CA LEU A 137 0.67 7.72 -8.38
C LEU A 137 1.43 7.27 -9.63
N CYS A 138 1.35 8.06 -10.69
CA CYS A 138 1.90 7.74 -12.00
C CYS A 138 3.30 8.37 -12.18
N ASN A 139 4.21 7.64 -12.83
CA ASN A 139 5.54 8.16 -13.17
C ASN A 139 5.53 9.09 -14.40
N GLY A 140 4.43 9.12 -15.17
CA GLY A 140 4.34 9.94 -16.37
C GLY A 140 2.99 9.88 -17.05
N ASP A 141 2.79 10.76 -18.02
CA ASP A 141 1.53 10.92 -18.75
C ASP A 141 1.13 9.66 -19.52
N TYR A 142 2.10 8.85 -19.96
CA TYR A 142 1.82 7.58 -20.64
C TYR A 142 1.03 6.61 -19.75
N GLN A 143 1.35 6.50 -18.45
CA GLN A 143 0.59 5.66 -17.51
C GLN A 143 -0.82 6.23 -17.28
N ILE A 144 -0.94 7.55 -17.15
CA ILE A 144 -2.24 8.23 -17.03
C ILE A 144 -3.12 7.89 -18.22
N ASN A 145 -2.59 8.05 -19.43
CA ASN A 145 -3.32 7.78 -20.68
C ASN A 145 -3.75 6.31 -20.79
N GLU A 146 -2.87 5.38 -20.47
CA GLU A 146 -3.16 3.94 -20.51
C GLU A 146 -4.28 3.57 -19.51
N ILE A 147 -4.22 4.09 -18.28
CA ILE A 147 -5.23 3.83 -17.25
C ILE A 147 -6.58 4.44 -17.65
N GLN A 148 -6.60 5.68 -18.11
CA GLN A 148 -7.82 6.35 -18.56
C GLN A 148 -8.44 5.66 -19.77
N HIS A 149 -7.63 5.17 -20.69
CA HIS A 149 -8.09 4.41 -21.84
C HIS A 149 -8.80 3.12 -21.40
N ARG A 150 -8.21 2.37 -20.46
CA ARG A 150 -8.83 1.19 -19.89
C ARG A 150 -10.13 1.52 -19.15
N GLU A 151 -10.14 2.56 -18.30
CA GLU A 151 -11.35 3.00 -17.60
C GLU A 151 -12.51 3.27 -18.54
N LYS A 152 -12.21 3.89 -19.69
CA LYS A 152 -13.21 4.18 -20.74
C LYS A 152 -13.72 2.93 -21.43
N ILE A 153 -12.84 2.01 -21.85
CA ILE A 153 -13.23 0.78 -22.57
C ILE A 153 -14.06 -0.15 -21.70
N GLU A 154 -13.64 -0.36 -20.45
CA GLU A 154 -14.26 -1.29 -19.54
C GLU A 154 -15.35 -0.65 -18.66
N ASN A 155 -15.67 0.62 -18.92
CA ASN A 155 -16.65 1.40 -18.15
C ASN A 155 -16.40 1.35 -16.63
N LEU A 156 -15.13 1.50 -16.22
CA LEU A 156 -14.71 1.41 -14.83
C LEU A 156 -14.91 2.74 -14.10
N LYS A 157 -14.96 2.68 -12.76
CA LYS A 157 -14.92 3.88 -11.92
C LYS A 157 -13.60 4.62 -12.14
N LYS A 158 -13.68 5.91 -12.44
CA LYS A 158 -12.50 6.77 -12.58
C LYS A 158 -11.71 6.86 -11.28
N LYS A 159 -10.39 6.68 -11.39
CA LYS A 159 -9.45 6.80 -10.29
C LYS A 159 -8.87 8.20 -10.22
N LYS A 160 -8.38 8.59 -9.04
CA LYS A 160 -7.56 9.78 -8.92
C LYS A 160 -6.15 9.45 -9.40
N LEU A 161 -5.73 10.08 -10.51
CA LEU A 161 -4.38 9.92 -11.07
C LEU A 161 -3.54 11.15 -10.68
N ILE A 162 -2.35 10.90 -10.11
CA ILE A 162 -1.41 11.93 -9.64
C ILE A 162 -0.07 11.63 -10.30
N LYS A 163 0.55 12.67 -10.90
CA LYS A 163 1.90 12.62 -11.48
C LYS A 163 2.91 13.16 -10.51
#